data_301e91292b8c754f33cc5cbfd8daeb0b
#
_entry.id   301e91292b8c754f33cc5cbfd8daeb0b
#
_cell.length_a   1.000
_cell.length_b   1.000
_cell.length_c   1.000
_cell.angle_alpha   90.00
_cell.angle_beta   90.00
_cell.angle_gamma   90.00
#
_symmetry.space_group_name_H-M   'P 1'
#
loop_
_entity.id
_entity.type
_entity.pdbx_description
1 polymer ?
#
loop_
_entity_poly.entity_id
_entity_poly.type
_entity_poly.pdbx_seq_one_letter_code
_entity_poly.pdbx_strand_id
1 'polypeptide(L)'
;MGFDLSGMNPNMTRPQPELPPFPERTDGDWEKYHDWQEENCGVYFRNNVWSWRPLWHYVSSVCGNILTDKDIGSGTYNDGHRICKTKANRIASRLFKLIRKGDVKAYESAYRRNQKSLSEDDWDRSYPFSEDNVRQFANFCANSGGFRIC
;
A
#
# COMPACT_ATOMS: atom_id res chain seq x y z
N MET A 1 -15.32 2.78 1.15
CA MET A 1 -14.30 3.80 0.83
C MET A 1 -12.93 3.16 0.98
N GLY A 2 -12.02 3.39 0.06
CA GLY A 2 -10.69 2.81 0.04
C GLY A 2 -9.67 3.81 -0.47
N PHE A 3 -8.41 3.41 -0.37
CA PHE A 3 -7.28 4.12 -0.96
C PHE A 3 -6.76 3.29 -2.13
N ASP A 4 -6.79 3.89 -3.30
CA ASP A 4 -6.32 3.32 -4.53
C ASP A 4 -5.00 4.01 -4.92
N LEU A 5 -3.93 3.23 -5.03
CA LEU A 5 -2.62 3.73 -5.39
C LEU A 5 -2.25 3.23 -6.78
N SER A 6 -1.86 4.15 -7.64
CA SER A 6 -1.45 3.82 -9.01
C SER A 6 0.03 4.14 -9.20
N GLY A 7 0.79 3.18 -9.72
CA GLY A 7 2.18 3.41 -10.11
C GLY A 7 2.28 4.39 -11.28
N MET A 8 3.22 5.33 -11.20
CA MET A 8 3.40 6.35 -12.24
C MET A 8 4.29 5.88 -13.39
N ASN A 9 5.21 4.96 -13.12
CA ASN A 9 6.07 4.33 -14.12
C ASN A 9 6.44 2.91 -13.65
N PRO A 10 5.46 2.00 -13.59
CA PRO A 10 5.65 0.69 -13.00
C PRO A 10 6.55 -0.20 -13.85
N ASN A 11 7.31 -1.07 -13.17
CA ASN A 11 7.99 -2.19 -13.82
C ASN A 11 6.93 -3.18 -14.29
N MET A 12 6.96 -3.55 -15.56
CA MET A 12 6.02 -4.49 -16.16
C MET A 12 6.74 -5.63 -16.87
N THR A 13 6.28 -6.86 -16.67
CA THR A 13 6.80 -8.06 -17.35
C THR A 13 6.26 -8.18 -18.77
N ARG A 14 5.04 -7.67 -19.00
CA ARG A 14 4.31 -7.65 -20.27
C ARG A 14 3.36 -6.46 -20.32
N PRO A 15 2.94 -5.99 -21.51
CA PRO A 15 1.95 -4.93 -21.64
C PRO A 15 0.64 -5.30 -20.95
N GLN A 16 -0.09 -4.26 -20.55
CA GLN A 16 -1.45 -4.43 -20.01
C GLN A 16 -2.34 -5.15 -21.03
N PRO A 17 -3.10 -6.17 -20.60
CA PRO A 17 -4.08 -6.81 -21.48
C PRO A 17 -5.11 -5.81 -21.99
N GLU A 18 -5.42 -5.86 -23.28
CA GLU A 18 -6.53 -5.11 -23.83
C GLU A 18 -7.85 -5.72 -23.34
N LEU A 19 -8.69 -4.89 -22.72
CA LEU A 19 -10.02 -5.28 -22.32
C LEU A 19 -11.02 -4.83 -23.36
N PRO A 20 -11.98 -5.68 -23.76
CA PRO A 20 -13.10 -5.25 -24.59
C PRO A 20 -13.85 -4.06 -23.96
N PRO A 21 -14.52 -3.23 -24.75
CA PRO A 21 -15.37 -2.18 -24.20
C PRO A 21 -16.50 -2.76 -23.36
N PHE A 22 -16.94 -2.00 -22.38
CA PHE A 22 -18.13 -2.37 -21.60
C PHE A 22 -19.40 -2.20 -22.49
N PRO A 23 -20.38 -3.14 -22.52
CA PRO A 23 -20.56 -4.29 -21.61
C PRO A 23 -19.99 -5.64 -22.12
N GLU A 24 -19.19 -5.67 -23.15
CA GLU A 24 -18.69 -6.91 -23.79
C GLU A 24 -17.65 -7.69 -22.97
N ARG A 25 -17.22 -7.13 -21.82
CA ARG A 25 -16.25 -7.77 -20.94
C ARG A 25 -16.83 -9.01 -20.27
N THR A 26 -16.07 -10.09 -20.34
CA THR A 26 -16.37 -11.37 -19.70
C THR A 26 -15.60 -11.53 -18.38
N ASP A 27 -16.00 -12.49 -17.56
CA ASP A 27 -15.26 -12.85 -16.34
C ASP A 27 -13.83 -13.27 -16.65
N GLY A 28 -13.61 -13.98 -17.77
CA GLY A 28 -12.28 -14.37 -18.23
C GLY A 28 -11.38 -13.20 -18.63
N ASP A 29 -11.94 -12.09 -19.10
CA ASP A 29 -11.16 -10.86 -19.38
C ASP A 29 -10.71 -10.20 -18.08
N TRP A 30 -11.58 -10.18 -17.08
CA TRP A 30 -11.24 -9.69 -15.74
C TRP A 30 -10.19 -10.57 -15.06
N GLU A 31 -10.29 -11.89 -15.18
CA GLU A 31 -9.33 -12.83 -14.63
C GLU A 31 -7.93 -12.58 -15.21
N LYS A 32 -7.81 -12.47 -16.54
CA LYS A 32 -6.54 -12.12 -17.22
C LYS A 32 -5.96 -10.78 -16.74
N TYR A 33 -6.82 -9.81 -16.53
CA TYR A 33 -6.41 -8.50 -16.05
C TYR A 33 -5.91 -8.55 -14.59
N HIS A 34 -6.59 -9.29 -13.74
CA HIS A 34 -6.17 -9.48 -12.35
C HIS A 34 -4.85 -10.26 -12.25
N ASP A 35 -4.70 -11.34 -13.01
CA ASP A 35 -3.44 -12.09 -13.09
C ASP A 35 -2.28 -11.18 -13.52
N TRP A 36 -2.52 -10.34 -14.51
CA TRP A 36 -1.52 -9.37 -14.94
C TRP A 36 -1.19 -8.33 -13.85
N GLN A 37 -2.17 -7.85 -13.10
CA GLN A 37 -1.93 -6.96 -11.96
C GLN A 37 -1.12 -7.64 -10.85
N GLU A 38 -1.40 -8.89 -10.56
CA GLU A 38 -0.65 -9.66 -9.55
C GLU A 38 0.81 -9.88 -9.97
N GLU A 39 1.06 -10.19 -11.25
CA GLU A 39 2.41 -10.30 -11.80
C GLU A 39 3.16 -8.95 -11.77
N ASN A 40 2.44 -7.85 -11.89
CA ASN A 40 2.97 -6.49 -12.00
C ASN A 40 2.57 -5.63 -10.80
N CYS A 41 3.05 -6.02 -9.64
CA CYS A 41 2.67 -5.43 -8.35
C CYS A 41 2.94 -3.92 -8.20
N GLY A 42 3.73 -3.33 -9.10
CA GLY A 42 3.97 -1.88 -9.12
C GLY A 42 2.89 -1.07 -9.83
N VAL A 43 1.95 -1.70 -10.50
CA VAL A 43 0.90 -1.02 -11.27
C VAL A 43 -0.17 -0.44 -10.36
N TYR A 44 -0.60 -1.24 -9.40
CA TYR A 44 -1.73 -0.90 -8.56
C TYR A 44 -1.63 -1.54 -7.17
N PHE A 45 -2.01 -0.78 -6.15
CA PHE A 45 -2.15 -1.26 -4.78
C PHE A 45 -3.41 -0.67 -4.16
N ARG A 46 -4.15 -1.48 -3.45
CA ARG A 46 -5.39 -1.04 -2.81
C ARG A 46 -5.47 -1.50 -1.37
N ASN A 47 -5.92 -0.59 -0.53
CA ASN A 47 -6.37 -0.90 0.83
C ASN A 47 -7.73 -0.26 1.08
N ASN A 48 -8.57 -0.92 1.88
CA ASN A 48 -9.69 -0.22 2.47
C ASN A 48 -9.18 0.78 3.52
N VAL A 49 -10.02 1.71 3.94
CA VAL A 49 -9.65 2.76 4.90
C VAL A 49 -9.14 2.19 6.23
N TRP A 50 -9.70 1.06 6.66
CA TRP A 50 -9.37 0.40 7.92
C TRP A 50 -7.94 -0.16 7.94
N SER A 51 -7.52 -0.75 6.84
CA SER A 51 -6.16 -1.30 6.66
C SER A 51 -5.15 -0.22 6.29
N TRP A 52 -5.57 0.79 5.51
CA TRP A 52 -4.69 1.87 5.08
C TRP A 52 -4.20 2.74 6.22
N ARG A 53 -5.09 3.16 7.12
CA ARG A 53 -4.72 4.06 8.22
C ARG A 53 -3.60 3.53 9.11
N PRO A 54 -3.65 2.30 9.65
CA PRO A 54 -2.54 1.77 10.43
C PRO A 54 -1.28 1.55 9.60
N LEU A 55 -1.41 1.11 8.35
CA LEU A 55 -0.27 0.98 7.43
C LEU A 55 0.41 2.33 7.21
N TRP A 56 -0.34 3.36 6.83
CA TRP A 56 0.21 4.68 6.55
C TRP A 56 0.79 5.35 7.79
N HIS A 57 0.16 5.16 8.94
CA HIS A 57 0.71 5.60 10.22
C HIS A 57 2.07 4.98 10.51
N TYR A 58 2.19 3.66 10.34
CA TYR A 58 3.46 2.96 10.49
C TYR A 58 4.52 3.44 9.49
N VAL A 59 4.18 3.51 8.21
CA VAL A 59 5.07 4.01 7.16
C VAL A 59 5.54 5.42 7.47
N SER A 60 4.65 6.31 7.86
CA SER A 60 4.98 7.70 8.22
C SER A 60 5.94 7.76 9.41
N SER A 61 5.78 6.91 10.40
CA SER A 61 6.64 6.87 11.58
C SER A 61 8.06 6.37 11.27
N VAL A 62 8.20 5.33 10.45
CA VAL A 62 9.52 4.74 10.12
C VAL A 62 10.20 5.41 8.92
N CYS A 63 9.47 6.18 8.14
CA CYS A 63 9.95 6.91 6.95
C CYS A 63 9.90 8.43 7.11
N GLY A 64 9.84 8.96 8.33
CA GLY A 64 9.75 10.40 8.59
C GLY A 64 10.92 11.24 8.05
N ASN A 65 12.07 10.62 7.81
CA ASN A 65 13.22 11.25 7.16
C ASN A 65 13.21 11.13 5.61
N ILE A 66 12.21 10.46 5.05
CA ILE A 66 12.00 10.27 3.60
C ILE A 66 10.82 11.10 3.12
N LEU A 67 9.74 11.06 3.89
CA LEU A 67 8.49 11.76 3.63
C LEU A 67 8.52 13.17 4.25
N THR A 68 7.97 14.14 3.55
CA THR A 68 7.69 15.48 4.11
C THR A 68 6.39 15.47 4.90
N ASP A 69 6.17 16.48 5.75
CA ASP A 69 4.89 16.65 6.46
C ASP A 69 3.70 16.71 5.49
N LYS A 70 3.91 17.32 4.31
CA LYS A 70 2.90 17.34 3.24
C LYS A 70 2.61 15.94 2.70
N ASP A 71 3.63 15.11 2.47
CA ASP A 71 3.43 13.73 2.02
C ASP A 71 2.64 12.93 3.07
N ILE A 72 3.01 13.06 4.33
CA ILE A 72 2.36 12.36 5.44
C ILE A 72 0.90 12.78 5.56
N GLY A 73 0.62 14.09 5.56
CA GLY A 73 -0.73 14.61 5.64
C GLY A 73 -1.58 14.23 4.45
N SER A 74 -1.06 14.40 3.23
CA SER A 74 -1.79 14.06 1.99
C SER A 74 -2.04 12.56 1.84
N GLY A 75 -1.24 11.69 2.43
CA GLY A 75 -1.48 10.25 2.45
C GLY A 75 -2.71 9.83 3.26
N THR A 76 -3.32 10.74 4.03
CA THR A 76 -4.59 10.50 4.73
C THR A 76 -5.82 10.84 3.90
N TYR A 77 -5.64 11.39 2.71
CA TYR A 77 -6.69 11.82 1.79
C TYR A 77 -6.53 11.18 0.40
N ASN A 78 -7.64 10.99 -0.29
CA ASN A 78 -7.70 10.47 -1.67
C ASN A 78 -7.75 11.64 -2.66
N ASP A 79 -6.74 12.51 -2.64
CA ASP A 79 -6.73 13.76 -3.40
C ASP A 79 -5.77 13.75 -4.60
N GLY A 80 -5.18 12.61 -4.89
CA GLY A 80 -4.25 12.45 -6.00
C GLY A 80 -2.82 12.87 -5.70
N HIS A 81 -2.44 12.94 -4.44
CA HIS A 81 -1.06 13.27 -4.05
C HIS A 81 -0.05 12.29 -4.64
N ARG A 82 1.11 12.80 -5.03
CA ARG A 82 2.16 12.03 -5.71
C ARG A 82 3.39 11.86 -4.83
N ILE A 83 3.86 10.62 -4.74
CA ILE A 83 5.15 10.26 -4.15
C ILE A 83 6.11 9.92 -5.29
N CYS A 84 7.22 10.64 -5.41
CA CYS A 84 8.16 10.44 -6.50
C CYS A 84 8.91 9.10 -6.39
N LYS A 85 9.49 8.65 -7.51
CA LYS A 85 10.25 7.39 -7.60
C LYS A 85 11.33 7.26 -6.53
N THR A 86 12.12 8.31 -6.29
CA THR A 86 13.17 8.27 -5.28
C THR A 86 12.64 8.00 -3.88
N LYS A 87 11.55 8.67 -3.49
CA LYS A 87 10.91 8.44 -2.20
C LYS A 87 10.33 7.04 -2.14
N ALA A 88 9.60 6.59 -3.17
CA ALA A 88 9.02 5.24 -3.24
C ALA A 88 10.08 4.15 -3.06
N ASN A 89 11.22 4.25 -3.76
CA ASN A 89 12.33 3.31 -3.61
C ASN A 89 12.94 3.32 -2.22
N ARG A 90 13.09 4.50 -1.60
CA ARG A 90 13.62 4.61 -0.23
C ARG A 90 12.65 4.05 0.80
N ILE A 91 11.35 4.27 0.63
CA ILE A 91 10.30 3.64 1.46
C ILE A 91 10.41 2.12 1.37
N ALA A 92 10.44 1.57 0.15
CA ALA A 92 10.56 0.13 -0.08
C ALA A 92 11.79 -0.45 0.62
N SER A 93 12.96 0.15 0.41
CA SER A 93 14.22 -0.30 1.03
C SER A 93 14.15 -0.28 2.56
N ARG A 94 13.55 0.77 3.14
CA ARG A 94 13.37 0.89 4.59
C ARG A 94 12.45 -0.20 5.11
N LEU A 95 11.30 -0.41 4.47
CA LEU A 95 10.32 -1.42 4.90
C LEU A 95 10.88 -2.85 4.78
N PHE A 96 11.55 -3.19 3.68
CA PHE A 96 12.19 -4.50 3.54
C PHE A 96 13.27 -4.75 4.60
N LYS A 97 14.06 -3.72 4.93
CA LYS A 97 15.04 -3.82 6.01
C LYS A 97 14.38 -4.13 7.35
N LEU A 98 13.30 -3.42 7.70
CA LEU A 98 12.57 -3.61 8.95
C LEU A 98 11.87 -4.98 9.00
N ILE A 99 11.35 -5.46 7.87
CA ILE A 99 10.78 -6.81 7.74
C ILE A 99 11.87 -7.86 8.03
N ARG A 100 13.02 -7.76 7.37
CA ARG A 100 14.13 -8.72 7.56
C ARG A 100 14.66 -8.76 8.99
N LYS A 101 14.66 -7.62 9.68
CA LYS A 101 15.07 -7.53 11.09
C LYS A 101 14.04 -8.08 12.07
N GLY A 102 12.82 -8.34 11.64
CA GLY A 102 11.71 -8.73 12.51
C GLY A 102 11.03 -7.56 13.24
N ASP A 103 11.39 -6.31 12.93
CA ASP A 103 10.84 -5.12 13.59
C ASP A 103 9.36 -4.93 13.24
N VAL A 104 8.95 -5.20 11.99
CA VAL A 104 7.54 -5.13 11.58
C VAL A 104 6.71 -6.17 12.31
N LYS A 105 7.22 -7.39 12.45
CA LYS A 105 6.57 -8.48 13.19
C LYS A 105 6.40 -8.14 14.68
N ALA A 106 7.42 -7.56 15.28
CA ALA A 106 7.39 -7.11 16.67
C ALA A 106 6.35 -5.97 16.85
N TYR A 107 6.30 -5.03 15.91
CA TYR A 107 5.30 -3.97 15.90
C TYR A 107 3.88 -4.54 15.77
N GLU A 108 3.65 -5.48 14.86
CA GLU A 108 2.36 -6.16 14.70
C GLU A 108 1.90 -6.80 16.00
N SER A 109 2.79 -7.50 16.70
CA SER A 109 2.47 -8.14 17.98
C SER A 109 2.13 -7.14 19.08
N ALA A 110 2.89 -6.04 19.16
CA ALA A 110 2.61 -4.96 20.10
C ALA A 110 1.30 -4.24 19.77
N TYR A 111 1.03 -3.99 18.50
CA TYR A 111 -0.20 -3.37 18.01
C TYR A 111 -1.42 -4.20 18.39
N ARG A 112 -1.40 -5.50 18.18
CA ARG A 112 -2.48 -6.42 18.57
C ARG A 112 -2.71 -6.46 20.09
N ARG A 113 -1.64 -6.42 20.89
CA ARG A 113 -1.77 -6.33 22.35
C ARG A 113 -2.45 -5.03 22.78
N ASN A 114 -2.04 -3.92 22.19
CA ASN A 114 -2.63 -2.61 22.48
C ASN A 114 -4.11 -2.56 22.08
N GLN A 115 -4.49 -3.12 20.94
CA GLN A 115 -5.89 -3.20 20.50
C GLN A 115 -6.78 -3.93 21.51
N LYS A 116 -6.27 -5.02 22.10
CA LYS A 116 -7.02 -5.80 23.12
C LYS A 116 -7.27 -5.00 24.40
N SER A 117 -6.45 -4.00 24.69
CA SER A 117 -6.60 -3.13 25.87
C SER A 117 -7.56 -1.94 25.63
N LEU A 118 -7.94 -1.67 24.37
CA LEU A 118 -8.89 -0.61 24.04
C LEU A 118 -10.32 -1.02 24.41
N SER A 119 -11.16 -0.03 24.71
CA SER A 119 -12.59 -0.26 24.98
C SER A 119 -13.29 -0.81 23.74
N GLU A 120 -14.45 -1.48 23.92
CA GLU A 120 -15.24 -2.02 22.81
C GLU A 120 -15.78 -0.92 21.89
N ASP A 121 -15.96 0.28 22.41
CA ASP A 121 -16.45 1.44 21.68
C ASP A 121 -15.36 2.20 20.94
N ASP A 122 -14.08 1.82 21.12
CA ASP A 122 -12.96 2.47 20.44
C ASP A 122 -12.83 1.94 19.00
N TRP A 123 -12.97 2.84 18.04
CA TRP A 123 -12.85 2.51 16.60
C TRP A 123 -11.50 1.92 16.24
N ASP A 124 -10.41 2.32 16.89
CA ASP A 124 -9.07 1.84 16.63
C ASP A 124 -8.90 0.36 16.99
N ARG A 125 -9.78 -0.20 17.84
CA ARG A 125 -9.80 -1.62 18.17
C ARG A 125 -10.02 -2.53 16.96
N SER A 126 -10.70 -2.04 15.95
CA SER A 126 -11.06 -2.81 14.73
C SER A 126 -10.11 -2.62 13.55
N TYR A 127 -9.11 -1.71 13.67
CA TYR A 127 -8.20 -1.42 12.55
C TYR A 127 -7.08 -2.46 12.47
N PRO A 128 -7.01 -3.28 11.39
CA PRO A 128 -6.01 -4.33 11.29
C PRO A 128 -4.65 -3.75 10.91
N PHE A 129 -3.61 -4.29 11.52
CA PHE A 129 -2.23 -4.11 11.07
C PHE A 129 -1.58 -5.49 10.87
N SER A 130 -0.90 -5.69 9.75
CA SER A 130 -0.18 -6.94 9.45
C SER A 130 1.13 -6.68 8.72
N GLU A 131 2.13 -7.51 9.01
CA GLU A 131 3.39 -7.53 8.27
C GLU A 131 3.16 -7.81 6.77
N ASP A 132 2.18 -8.67 6.45
CA ASP A 132 1.87 -8.99 5.05
C ASP A 132 1.43 -7.76 4.26
N ASN A 133 0.57 -6.91 4.83
CA ASN A 133 0.16 -5.66 4.20
C ASN A 133 1.35 -4.70 4.00
N VAL A 134 2.26 -4.63 4.97
CA VAL A 134 3.51 -3.85 4.85
C VAL A 134 4.38 -4.39 3.71
N ARG A 135 4.50 -5.71 3.60
CA ARG A 135 5.28 -6.38 2.55
C ARG A 135 4.70 -6.11 1.16
N GLN A 136 3.39 -6.23 1.00
CA GLN A 136 2.70 -5.93 -0.25
C GLN A 136 2.90 -4.46 -0.66
N PHE A 137 2.77 -3.53 0.29
CA PHE A 137 3.02 -2.11 0.04
C PHE A 137 4.48 -1.83 -0.32
N ALA A 138 5.45 -2.48 0.33
CA ALA A 138 6.86 -2.36 0.01
C ALA A 138 7.17 -2.86 -1.41
N ASN A 139 6.59 -4.00 -1.82
CA ASN A 139 6.70 -4.52 -3.19
C ASN A 139 6.11 -3.54 -4.21
N PHE A 140 4.95 -2.98 -3.92
CA PHE A 140 4.35 -1.95 -4.76
C PHE A 140 5.29 -0.73 -4.89
N CYS A 141 5.77 -0.18 -3.79
CA CYS A 141 6.67 0.98 -3.81
C CYS A 141 7.95 0.71 -4.62
N ALA A 142 8.55 -0.48 -4.48
CA ALA A 142 9.77 -0.86 -5.20
C ALA A 142 9.57 -0.92 -6.72
N ASN A 143 8.37 -1.22 -7.17
CA ASN A 143 8.07 -1.48 -8.59
C ASN A 143 7.18 -0.41 -9.24
N SER A 144 6.70 0.57 -8.49
CA SER A 144 5.74 1.58 -8.98
C SER A 144 6.34 2.69 -9.84
N GLY A 145 7.65 2.93 -9.72
CA GLY A 145 8.29 4.10 -10.35
C GLY A 145 7.82 5.43 -9.77
N GLY A 146 7.42 5.45 -8.52
CA GLY A 146 6.63 6.49 -7.87
C GLY A 146 5.14 6.20 -7.97
N PHE A 147 4.32 6.80 -7.14
CA PHE A 147 2.89 6.49 -7.11
C PHE A 147 2.01 7.68 -6.75
N ARG A 148 0.74 7.55 -7.09
CA ARG A 148 -0.32 8.49 -6.80
C ARG A 148 -1.32 7.85 -5.86
N ILE A 149 -1.78 8.60 -4.86
CA ILE A 149 -2.79 8.19 -3.87
C ILE A 149 -4.15 8.77 -4.29
N CYS A 150 -5.14 7.92 -4.60
CA CYS A 150 -6.48 8.32 -5.06
C CYS A 150 -7.58 7.69 -4.23
#